data_9902d065682463f785f995a1f5493481
#
_entry.id   9902d065682463f785f995a1f5493481
#
_cell.length_a   1.000
_cell.length_b   1.000
_cell.length_c   1.000
_cell.angle_alpha   90.00
_cell.angle_beta   90.00
_cell.angle_gamma   90.00
#
_symmetry.space_group_name_H-M   'P 1'
#
loop_
_entity.id
_entity.type
_entity.pdbx_description
1 polymer ?
#
loop_
_entity_poly.entity_id
_entity_poly.type
_entity_poly.pdbx_seq_one_letter_code
_entity_poly.pdbx_strand_id
1 'polypeptide(L)'
;FVDAAVVRQLARGTSLSLSGEIEVELAEKLISLIPCAEMVRYGKNGSDATTAAVRLARAHTGRDKIIVCGYHGWHDWYIGTTAKHLGVPASVRDLSLTFPFNDADALADLLKRHDCDIAALVIEPTGKAVPQPGFLEEVRRLCDQYGVVLVFDEVISGFRIDMGGAQAYYNVTPDLAAFGKAM
;
A
#
# COMPACT_ATOMS: atom_id res chain seq x y z
N PHE A 1 -8.46 -28.16 -5.31
CA PHE A 1 -7.43 -27.61 -6.21
C PHE A 1 -6.33 -26.92 -5.41
N VAL A 2 -6.63 -25.86 -4.65
CA VAL A 2 -5.64 -25.09 -3.85
C VAL A 2 -4.97 -25.98 -2.79
N ASP A 3 -5.76 -26.74 -2.01
CA ASP A 3 -5.25 -27.63 -0.98
C ASP A 3 -4.23 -28.66 -1.53
N ALA A 4 -4.52 -29.20 -2.71
CA ALA A 4 -3.60 -30.15 -3.36
C ALA A 4 -2.27 -29.48 -3.76
N ALA A 5 -2.27 -28.20 -4.14
CA ALA A 5 -1.06 -27.45 -4.42
C ALA A 5 -0.25 -27.19 -3.13
N VAL A 6 -0.93 -26.83 -2.04
CA VAL A 6 -0.31 -26.63 -0.73
C VAL A 6 0.35 -27.94 -0.24
N VAL A 7 -0.35 -29.09 -0.32
CA VAL A 7 0.20 -30.40 0.08
C VAL A 7 1.46 -30.75 -0.73
N ARG A 8 1.47 -30.52 -2.04
CA ARG A 8 2.68 -30.72 -2.86
C ARG A 8 3.83 -29.82 -2.42
N GLN A 9 3.55 -28.54 -2.10
CA GLN A 9 4.59 -27.63 -1.67
C GLN A 9 5.16 -27.96 -0.27
N LEU A 10 4.33 -28.49 0.65
CA LEU A 10 4.79 -28.95 1.96
C LEU A 10 5.95 -29.96 1.85
N ALA A 11 5.87 -30.87 0.89
CA ALA A 11 6.93 -31.86 0.64
C ALA A 11 8.24 -31.24 0.11
N ARG A 12 8.19 -30.03 -0.45
CA ARG A 12 9.35 -29.26 -0.98
C ARG A 12 9.89 -28.23 0.02
N GLY A 13 9.19 -28.02 1.13
CA GLY A 13 9.53 -27.01 2.15
C GLY A 13 8.70 -25.73 2.02
N THR A 14 8.48 -25.08 3.16
CA THR A 14 7.65 -23.87 3.28
C THR A 14 8.31 -22.74 4.05
N SER A 15 9.47 -22.98 4.63
CA SER A 15 10.23 -21.97 5.40
C SER A 15 11.70 -22.12 5.08
N LEU A 16 12.16 -21.33 4.14
CA LEU A 16 13.52 -21.40 3.62
C LEU A 16 14.28 -20.11 3.95
N SER A 17 15.60 -20.20 4.15
CA SER A 17 16.45 -19.03 4.41
C SER A 17 16.72 -18.21 3.14
N LEU A 18 16.60 -18.84 1.98
CA LEU A 18 16.69 -18.20 0.66
C LEU A 18 15.35 -18.36 -0.03
N SER A 19 15.05 -17.48 -0.99
CA SER A 19 13.82 -17.55 -1.78
C SER A 19 13.70 -18.89 -2.48
N GLY A 20 12.54 -19.54 -2.31
CA GLY A 20 12.21 -20.77 -3.00
C GLY A 20 11.81 -20.52 -4.45
N GLU A 21 11.85 -21.56 -5.27
CA GLU A 21 11.48 -21.51 -6.69
C GLU A 21 10.05 -20.93 -6.90
N ILE A 22 9.09 -21.35 -6.06
CA ILE A 22 7.71 -20.86 -6.13
C ILE A 22 7.57 -19.36 -5.85
N GLU A 23 8.44 -18.78 -5.02
CA GLU A 23 8.46 -17.33 -4.75
C GLU A 23 8.96 -16.56 -5.99
N VAL A 24 9.93 -17.10 -6.71
CA VAL A 24 10.43 -16.52 -7.97
C VAL A 24 9.34 -16.60 -9.04
N GLU A 25 8.73 -17.77 -9.24
CA GLU A 25 7.63 -17.96 -10.20
C GLU A 25 6.46 -16.98 -9.92
N LEU A 26 6.10 -16.82 -8.64
CA LEU A 26 5.05 -15.89 -8.24
C LEU A 26 5.46 -14.43 -8.49
N ALA A 27 6.72 -14.05 -8.20
CA ALA A 27 7.21 -12.69 -8.46
C ALA A 27 7.16 -12.36 -9.96
N GLU A 28 7.61 -13.25 -10.83
CA GLU A 28 7.53 -13.10 -12.29
C GLU A 28 6.09 -12.94 -12.76
N LYS A 29 5.18 -13.73 -12.19
CA LYS A 29 3.75 -13.64 -12.48
C LYS A 29 3.16 -12.28 -12.05
N LEU A 30 3.48 -11.81 -10.84
CA LEU A 30 3.01 -10.53 -10.35
C LEU A 30 3.54 -9.36 -11.20
N ILE A 31 4.82 -9.36 -11.56
CA ILE A 31 5.43 -8.36 -12.44
C ILE A 31 4.72 -8.34 -13.80
N SER A 32 4.29 -9.49 -14.31
CA SER A 32 3.58 -9.56 -15.60
C SER A 32 2.12 -9.02 -15.55
N LEU A 33 1.53 -8.90 -14.38
CA LEU A 33 0.11 -8.57 -14.20
C LEU A 33 -0.11 -7.16 -13.61
N ILE A 34 0.75 -6.74 -12.69
CA ILE A 34 0.55 -5.53 -11.89
C ILE A 34 1.29 -4.35 -12.53
N PRO A 35 0.61 -3.26 -12.93
CA PRO A 35 1.22 -2.16 -13.68
C PRO A 35 2.44 -1.52 -13.02
N CYS A 36 2.44 -1.31 -11.69
CA CYS A 36 3.57 -0.69 -11.00
C CYS A 36 4.68 -1.68 -10.61
N ALA A 37 4.52 -2.99 -10.86
CA ALA A 37 5.44 -3.98 -10.34
C ALA A 37 6.67 -4.17 -11.24
N GLU A 38 7.83 -3.75 -10.77
CA GLU A 38 9.14 -4.08 -11.33
C GLU A 38 9.88 -5.10 -10.46
N MET A 39 9.60 -5.08 -9.17
CA MET A 39 10.16 -6.00 -8.16
C MET A 39 9.10 -6.36 -7.13
N VAL A 40 9.25 -7.55 -6.51
CA VAL A 40 8.32 -8.06 -5.50
C VAL A 40 9.07 -8.37 -4.20
N ARG A 41 8.48 -8.01 -3.08
CA ARG A 41 8.93 -8.41 -1.75
C ARG A 41 7.77 -9.04 -0.98
N TYR A 42 8.03 -10.20 -0.40
CA TYR A 42 7.04 -10.93 0.39
C TYR A 42 7.08 -10.56 1.86
N GLY A 43 5.91 -10.42 2.47
CA GLY A 43 5.69 -10.31 3.91
C GLY A 43 4.75 -11.40 4.40
N LYS A 44 4.57 -11.50 5.70
CA LYS A 44 3.68 -12.51 6.30
C LYS A 44 2.20 -12.16 6.12
N ASN A 45 1.88 -10.89 6.13
CA ASN A 45 0.52 -10.36 6.07
C ASN A 45 0.47 -8.94 5.48
N GLY A 46 -0.74 -8.41 5.24
CA GLY A 46 -0.92 -7.09 4.66
C GLY A 46 -0.32 -5.96 5.50
N SER A 47 -0.34 -6.05 6.85
CA SER A 47 0.27 -5.04 7.71
C SER A 47 1.80 -4.98 7.55
N ASP A 48 2.45 -6.13 7.32
CA ASP A 48 3.89 -6.18 7.03
C ASP A 48 4.18 -5.51 5.69
N ALA A 49 3.38 -5.81 4.66
CA ALA A 49 3.55 -5.25 3.32
C ALA A 49 3.38 -3.72 3.32
N THR A 50 2.31 -3.20 3.93
CA THR A 50 2.07 -1.75 4.02
C THR A 50 3.13 -1.05 4.87
N THR A 51 3.60 -1.66 5.96
CA THR A 51 4.70 -1.12 6.78
C THR A 51 6.01 -1.11 6.02
N ALA A 52 6.30 -2.14 5.22
CA ALA A 52 7.49 -2.17 4.37
C ALA A 52 7.45 -1.05 3.32
N ALA A 53 6.28 -0.81 2.69
CA ALA A 53 6.09 0.29 1.74
C ALA A 53 6.32 1.66 2.39
N VAL A 54 5.76 1.91 3.57
CA VAL A 54 6.00 3.15 4.34
C VAL A 54 7.48 3.33 4.67
N ARG A 55 8.14 2.26 5.14
CA ARG A 55 9.56 2.29 5.47
C ARG A 55 10.43 2.60 4.24
N LEU A 56 10.09 2.00 3.10
CA LEU A 56 10.79 2.22 1.84
C LEU A 56 10.61 3.67 1.36
N ALA A 57 9.40 4.20 1.40
CA ALA A 57 9.10 5.58 1.05
C ALA A 57 9.87 6.58 1.91
N ARG A 58 9.93 6.37 3.24
CA ARG A 58 10.74 7.17 4.16
C ARG A 58 12.23 7.13 3.82
N ALA A 59 12.76 5.94 3.53
CA ALA A 59 14.17 5.77 3.15
C ALA A 59 14.51 6.46 1.82
N HIS A 60 13.58 6.40 0.85
CA HIS A 60 13.75 7.02 -0.46
C HIS A 60 13.69 8.56 -0.41
N THR A 61 12.74 9.10 0.34
CA THR A 61 12.50 10.55 0.40
C THR A 61 13.33 11.28 1.45
N GLY A 62 13.83 10.57 2.47
CA GLY A 62 14.46 11.16 3.65
C GLY A 62 13.48 11.91 4.56
N ARG A 63 12.16 11.70 4.40
CA ARG A 63 11.09 12.37 5.13
C ARG A 63 10.42 11.41 6.12
N ASP A 64 9.78 11.93 7.17
CA ASP A 64 9.24 11.10 8.25
C ASP A 64 7.72 10.95 8.24
N LYS A 65 6.99 12.01 7.89
CA LYS A 65 5.52 12.00 7.96
C LYS A 65 4.90 11.25 6.80
N ILE A 66 3.72 10.72 7.04
CA ILE A 66 2.88 10.08 6.02
C ILE A 66 1.45 10.59 6.09
N ILE A 67 0.74 10.49 4.99
CA ILE A 67 -0.71 10.69 4.92
C ILE A 67 -1.37 9.33 4.67
N VAL A 68 -2.50 9.06 5.33
CA VAL A 68 -3.23 7.79 5.17
C VAL A 68 -4.72 8.04 4.90
N CYS A 69 -5.30 7.19 4.05
CA CYS A 69 -6.73 7.19 3.77
C CYS A 69 -7.23 5.76 3.55
N GLY A 70 -8.05 5.26 4.46
CA GLY A 70 -8.53 3.88 4.44
C GLY A 70 -8.09 3.08 5.66
N TYR A 71 -8.09 1.74 5.54
CA TYR A 71 -7.66 0.82 6.57
C TYR A 71 -6.37 0.10 6.16
N HIS A 72 -5.31 0.20 6.98
CA HIS A 72 -3.99 -0.29 6.61
C HIS A 72 -3.36 -1.26 7.63
N GLY A 73 -4.18 -1.98 8.36
CA GLY A 73 -3.71 -2.98 9.34
C GLY A 73 -3.71 -2.46 10.77
N TRP A 74 -2.79 -2.97 11.61
CA TRP A 74 -2.81 -2.72 13.05
C TRP A 74 -1.46 -2.23 13.61
N HIS A 75 -0.44 -2.05 12.76
CA HIS A 75 0.83 -1.52 13.20
C HIS A 75 0.73 -0.05 13.64
N ASP A 76 1.58 0.36 14.55
CA ASP A 76 1.52 1.63 15.27
C ASP A 76 1.34 2.86 14.37
N TRP A 77 2.06 2.91 13.25
CA TRP A 77 2.02 4.04 12.31
C TRP A 77 0.61 4.28 11.74
N TYR A 78 -0.20 3.22 11.59
CA TYR A 78 -1.57 3.34 11.10
C TYR A 78 -2.58 3.37 12.26
N ILE A 79 -2.52 2.40 13.21
CA ILE A 79 -3.52 2.33 14.29
C ILE A 79 -3.50 3.60 15.16
N GLY A 80 -2.37 4.29 15.22
CA GLY A 80 -2.20 5.57 15.88
C GLY A 80 -3.11 6.68 15.34
N THR A 81 -3.60 6.58 14.11
CA THR A 81 -4.55 7.54 13.50
C THR A 81 -6.01 7.26 13.84
N THR A 82 -6.30 6.19 14.56
CA THR A 82 -7.65 5.71 14.86
C THR A 82 -8.01 5.90 16.32
N ALA A 83 -9.30 5.73 16.68
CA ALA A 83 -9.74 5.72 18.07
C ALA A 83 -9.16 4.55 18.90
N LYS A 84 -8.51 3.56 18.28
CA LYS A 84 -7.90 2.38 18.91
C LYS A 84 -6.39 2.55 19.15
N HIS A 85 -5.92 3.76 19.37
CA HIS A 85 -4.50 4.10 19.48
C HIS A 85 -3.87 3.89 20.88
N LEU A 86 -4.60 3.32 21.84
CA LEU A 86 -4.05 3.09 23.18
C LEU A 86 -2.79 2.21 23.10
N GLY A 87 -1.71 2.67 23.73
CA GLY A 87 -0.39 2.03 23.69
C GLY A 87 0.54 2.55 22.59
N VAL A 88 0.02 3.31 21.61
CA VAL A 88 0.88 3.95 20.60
C VAL A 88 1.47 5.26 21.15
N PRO A 89 2.80 5.42 21.15
CA PRO A 89 3.44 6.65 21.61
C PRO A 89 3.00 7.87 20.80
N ALA A 90 2.87 9.04 21.47
CA ALA A 90 2.48 10.28 20.80
C ALA A 90 3.42 10.63 19.63
N SER A 91 4.73 10.45 19.82
CA SER A 91 5.73 10.68 18.76
C SER A 91 5.53 9.85 17.50
N VAL A 92 4.92 8.67 17.60
CA VAL A 92 4.57 7.84 16.44
C VAL A 92 3.28 8.34 15.80
N ARG A 93 2.27 8.69 16.62
CA ARG A 93 0.99 9.20 16.13
C ARG A 93 1.14 10.51 15.36
N ASP A 94 2.01 11.40 15.81
CA ASP A 94 2.24 12.73 15.24
C ASP A 94 2.89 12.67 13.84
N LEU A 95 3.40 11.49 13.44
CA LEU A 95 3.98 11.24 12.12
C LEU A 95 2.95 10.79 11.07
N SER A 96 1.70 10.54 11.47
CA SER A 96 0.66 10.03 10.56
C SER A 96 -0.54 10.98 10.52
N LEU A 97 -0.83 11.49 9.33
CA LEU A 97 -1.92 12.42 9.05
C LEU A 97 -3.04 11.70 8.29
N THR A 98 -4.26 12.22 8.37
CA THR A 98 -5.41 11.65 7.66
C THR A 98 -6.14 12.70 6.85
N PHE A 99 -6.81 12.29 5.78
CA PHE A 99 -7.76 13.11 5.03
C PHE A 99 -8.98 12.28 4.63
N PRO A 100 -10.15 12.92 4.34
CA PRO A 100 -11.35 12.21 3.91
C PRO A 100 -11.20 11.63 2.50
N PHE A 101 -11.71 10.42 2.27
CA PHE A 101 -11.76 9.83 0.92
C PHE A 101 -12.65 10.67 0.00
N ASN A 102 -12.27 10.84 -1.25
CA ASN A 102 -12.90 11.71 -2.26
C ASN A 102 -12.77 13.23 -1.98
N ASP A 103 -11.87 13.65 -1.11
CA ASP A 103 -11.62 15.07 -0.81
C ASP A 103 -10.18 15.44 -1.21
N ALA A 104 -9.99 15.69 -2.51
CA ALA A 104 -8.68 16.07 -3.05
C ALA A 104 -8.21 17.45 -2.57
N ASP A 105 -9.13 18.35 -2.24
CA ASP A 105 -8.82 19.68 -1.71
C ASP A 105 -8.21 19.56 -0.31
N ALA A 106 -8.78 18.72 0.55
CA ALA A 106 -8.22 18.45 1.87
C ALA A 106 -6.81 17.82 1.78
N LEU A 107 -6.57 16.95 0.79
CA LEU A 107 -5.24 16.40 0.52
C LEU A 107 -4.26 17.50 0.08
N ALA A 108 -4.67 18.37 -0.86
CA ALA A 108 -3.84 19.46 -1.34
C ALA A 108 -3.45 20.42 -0.20
N ASP A 109 -4.40 20.75 0.68
CA ASP A 109 -4.16 21.59 1.85
C ASP A 109 -3.19 20.94 2.85
N LEU A 110 -3.27 19.63 3.07
CA LEU A 110 -2.32 18.90 3.90
C LEU A 110 -0.91 18.94 3.31
N LEU A 111 -0.77 18.64 2.03
CA LEU A 111 0.50 18.64 1.33
C LEU A 111 1.14 20.03 1.34
N LYS A 112 0.36 21.08 1.12
CA LYS A 112 0.84 22.47 1.19
C LYS A 112 1.31 22.87 2.59
N ARG A 113 0.59 22.46 3.65
CA ARG A 113 0.96 22.76 5.04
C ARG A 113 2.18 22.00 5.53
N HIS A 114 2.47 20.85 4.95
CA HIS A 114 3.57 19.97 5.30
C HIS A 114 4.54 19.79 4.12
N ASP A 115 4.75 20.84 3.34
CA ASP A 115 5.66 20.80 2.20
C ASP A 115 7.06 20.27 2.61
N CYS A 116 7.57 19.33 1.81
CA CYS A 116 8.82 18.61 2.07
C CYS A 116 8.89 17.72 3.32
N ASP A 117 7.79 17.54 4.08
CA ASP A 117 7.76 16.67 5.28
C ASP A 117 7.16 15.28 5.00
N ILE A 118 6.31 15.17 3.96
CA ILE A 118 5.54 13.94 3.68
C ILE A 118 6.36 12.98 2.82
N ALA A 119 6.60 11.77 3.34
CA ALA A 119 7.27 10.69 2.64
C ALA A 119 6.34 9.92 1.71
N ALA A 120 5.14 9.61 2.18
CA ALA A 120 4.18 8.79 1.46
C ALA A 120 2.73 9.20 1.69
N LEU A 121 1.91 8.92 0.70
CA LEU A 121 0.46 8.79 0.82
C LEU A 121 0.10 7.31 0.67
N VAL A 122 -0.52 6.70 1.69
CA VAL A 122 -1.04 5.33 1.65
C VAL A 122 -2.56 5.40 1.57
N ILE A 123 -3.13 4.82 0.52
CA ILE A 123 -4.57 4.87 0.25
C ILE A 123 -5.11 3.51 -0.20
N GLU A 124 -6.27 3.10 0.33
CA GLU A 124 -7.12 2.09 -0.34
C GLU A 124 -7.76 2.76 -1.56
N PRO A 125 -7.38 2.41 -2.81
CA PRO A 125 -7.89 3.11 -4.00
C PRO A 125 -9.39 2.91 -4.20
N THR A 126 -9.93 1.82 -3.67
CA THR A 126 -11.36 1.52 -3.59
C THR A 126 -11.60 0.52 -2.45
N GLY A 127 -12.80 0.52 -1.88
CA GLY A 127 -13.14 -0.36 -0.76
C GLY A 127 -14.52 -0.04 -0.22
N LYS A 128 -14.60 0.61 0.93
CA LYS A 128 -15.88 1.04 1.52
C LYS A 128 -16.60 2.10 0.68
N ALA A 129 -15.84 2.88 -0.07
CA ALA A 129 -16.37 3.87 -1.02
C ALA A 129 -15.70 3.66 -2.38
N VAL A 130 -16.39 4.09 -3.42
CA VAL A 130 -15.86 4.13 -4.80
C VAL A 130 -15.26 5.51 -5.03
N PRO A 131 -14.09 5.61 -5.68
CA PRO A 131 -13.52 6.91 -6.01
C PRO A 131 -14.43 7.66 -6.99
N GLN A 132 -14.62 8.95 -6.74
CA GLN A 132 -15.29 9.83 -7.70
C GLN A 132 -14.43 9.97 -8.97
N PRO A 133 -15.05 10.22 -10.13
CA PRO A 133 -14.29 10.46 -11.36
C PRO A 133 -13.25 11.58 -11.18
N GLY A 134 -12.00 11.33 -11.55
CA GLY A 134 -10.89 12.28 -11.42
C GLY A 134 -10.20 12.32 -10.06
N PHE A 135 -10.74 11.65 -9.02
CA PHE A 135 -10.14 11.70 -7.66
C PHE A 135 -8.77 11.04 -7.61
N LEU A 136 -8.64 9.82 -8.12
CA LEU A 136 -7.36 9.09 -8.06
C LEU A 136 -6.30 9.72 -8.97
N GLU A 137 -6.70 10.25 -10.11
CA GLU A 137 -5.83 11.00 -11.02
C GLU A 137 -5.30 12.26 -10.34
N GLU A 138 -6.16 12.99 -9.60
CA GLU A 138 -5.73 14.16 -8.85
C GLU A 138 -4.83 13.80 -7.67
N VAL A 139 -5.11 12.69 -6.97
CA VAL A 139 -4.22 12.12 -5.94
C VAL A 139 -2.83 11.85 -6.52
N ARG A 140 -2.74 11.20 -7.70
CA ARG A 140 -1.45 10.92 -8.36
C ARG A 140 -0.73 12.24 -8.72
N ARG A 141 -1.45 13.17 -9.34
CA ARG A 141 -0.90 14.47 -9.73
C ARG A 141 -0.34 15.25 -8.53
N LEU A 142 -1.05 15.26 -7.41
CA LEU A 142 -0.59 15.91 -6.18
C LEU A 142 0.65 15.22 -5.61
N CYS A 143 0.67 13.89 -5.56
CA CYS A 143 1.86 13.15 -5.12
C CYS A 143 3.09 13.48 -5.97
N ASP A 144 2.94 13.54 -7.30
CA ASP A 144 4.01 13.91 -8.22
C ASP A 144 4.49 15.35 -7.97
N GLN A 145 3.56 16.28 -7.80
CA GLN A 145 3.88 17.70 -7.58
C GLN A 145 4.70 17.92 -6.31
N TYR A 146 4.42 17.18 -5.23
CA TYR A 146 5.09 17.35 -3.93
C TYR A 146 6.20 16.32 -3.69
N GLY A 147 6.49 15.45 -4.65
CA GLY A 147 7.50 14.40 -4.53
C GLY A 147 7.17 13.42 -3.38
N VAL A 148 5.91 13.02 -3.27
CA VAL A 148 5.38 12.10 -2.28
C VAL A 148 5.19 10.73 -2.93
N VAL A 149 5.67 9.66 -2.29
CA VAL A 149 5.49 8.29 -2.78
C VAL A 149 4.03 7.88 -2.61
N LEU A 150 3.34 7.59 -3.72
CA LEU A 150 1.98 7.06 -3.71
C LEU A 150 1.99 5.55 -3.51
N VAL A 151 1.32 5.09 -2.46
CA VAL A 151 1.18 3.67 -2.13
C VAL A 151 -0.29 3.27 -2.22
N PHE A 152 -0.63 2.34 -3.11
CA PHE A 152 -1.95 1.72 -3.11
C PHE A 152 -1.96 0.50 -2.19
N ASP A 153 -2.83 0.54 -1.18
CA ASP A 153 -3.16 -0.64 -0.40
C ASP A 153 -4.23 -1.45 -1.14
N GLU A 154 -3.78 -2.40 -1.91
CA GLU A 154 -4.62 -3.31 -2.71
C GLU A 154 -4.86 -4.66 -2.04
N VAL A 155 -4.66 -4.73 -0.73
CA VAL A 155 -4.90 -5.97 0.05
C VAL A 155 -6.36 -6.43 -0.06
N ILE A 156 -7.32 -5.51 -0.30
CA ILE A 156 -8.71 -5.86 -0.57
C ILE A 156 -9.03 -5.83 -2.06
N SER A 157 -8.64 -4.79 -2.78
CA SER A 157 -9.02 -4.58 -4.19
C SER A 157 -8.26 -5.48 -5.18
N GLY A 158 -7.02 -5.81 -4.88
CA GLY A 158 -6.18 -6.62 -5.76
C GLY A 158 -6.80 -7.97 -6.11
N PHE A 159 -6.76 -8.33 -7.39
CA PHE A 159 -7.34 -9.56 -7.97
C PHE A 159 -8.86 -9.70 -7.78
N ARG A 160 -9.57 -8.66 -7.32
CA ARG A 160 -11.03 -8.68 -7.14
C ARG A 160 -11.77 -7.88 -8.20
N ILE A 161 -11.26 -6.71 -8.56
CA ILE A 161 -11.90 -5.83 -9.54
C ILE A 161 -11.23 -5.92 -10.92
N ASP A 162 -9.95 -6.23 -10.95
CA ASP A 162 -9.16 -6.48 -12.15
C ASP A 162 -7.97 -7.38 -11.80
N MET A 163 -7.39 -8.06 -12.79
CA MET A 163 -6.16 -8.87 -12.62
C MET A 163 -4.94 -8.02 -12.25
N GLY A 164 -4.89 -6.79 -12.74
CA GLY A 164 -3.86 -5.81 -12.41
C GLY A 164 -4.22 -4.94 -11.20
N GLY A 165 -5.31 -5.26 -10.48
CA GLY A 165 -5.77 -4.51 -9.31
C GLY A 165 -6.53 -3.23 -9.66
N ALA A 166 -6.78 -2.41 -8.64
CA ALA A 166 -7.43 -1.11 -8.81
C ALA A 166 -6.65 -0.16 -9.71
N GLN A 167 -5.33 -0.25 -9.69
CA GLN A 167 -4.45 0.57 -10.54
C GLN A 167 -4.69 0.32 -12.04
N ALA A 168 -4.92 -0.94 -12.44
CA ALA A 168 -5.29 -1.25 -13.83
C ALA A 168 -6.73 -0.81 -14.14
N TYR A 169 -7.67 -1.07 -13.22
CA TYR A 169 -9.08 -0.74 -13.42
C TYR A 169 -9.33 0.76 -13.56
N TYR A 170 -8.68 1.59 -12.72
CA TYR A 170 -8.83 3.05 -12.75
C TYR A 170 -7.78 3.75 -13.61
N ASN A 171 -6.84 3.01 -14.20
CA ASN A 171 -5.74 3.54 -15.01
C ASN A 171 -4.91 4.62 -14.28
N VAL A 172 -4.65 4.39 -12.99
CA VAL A 172 -3.79 5.23 -12.14
C VAL A 172 -2.74 4.36 -11.49
N THR A 173 -1.48 4.55 -11.84
CA THR A 173 -0.36 3.72 -11.37
C THR A 173 0.30 4.37 -10.13
N PRO A 174 0.33 3.69 -8.98
CA PRO A 174 1.08 4.14 -7.81
C PRO A 174 2.59 3.85 -7.98
N ASP A 175 3.42 4.38 -7.07
CA ASP A 175 4.83 4.04 -7.00
C ASP A 175 5.05 2.67 -6.32
N LEU A 176 4.21 2.34 -5.36
CA LEU A 176 4.23 1.06 -4.62
C LEU A 176 2.80 0.53 -4.45
N ALA A 177 2.65 -0.78 -4.39
CA ALA A 177 1.37 -1.39 -4.06
C ALA A 177 1.54 -2.60 -3.11
N ALA A 178 0.60 -2.76 -2.17
CA ALA A 178 0.54 -3.89 -1.25
C ALA A 178 -0.63 -4.81 -1.62
N PHE A 179 -0.37 -6.09 -1.82
CA PHE A 179 -1.37 -7.12 -2.17
C PHE A 179 -1.49 -8.17 -1.06
N GLY A 180 -2.59 -8.89 -1.06
CA GLY A 180 -2.88 -9.98 -0.12
C GLY A 180 -4.27 -10.57 -0.32
N LYS A 181 -4.79 -11.27 0.68
CA LYS A 181 -6.14 -11.88 0.70
C LYS A 181 -6.47 -12.74 -0.53
N ALA A 182 -6.93 -12.12 -1.62
CA ALA A 182 -7.39 -12.82 -2.83
C ALA A 182 -6.25 -13.25 -3.77
N MET A 183 -5.00 -12.93 -3.43
CA MET A 183 -3.81 -13.35 -4.14
C MET A 183 -3.56 -14.85 -4.01
#